data_889812c0847709d0384a1875db5278a6
#
_entry.id   889812c0847709d0384a1875db5278a6
#
_cell.length_a   1.000
_cell.length_b   1.000
_cell.length_c   1.000
_cell.angle_alpha   90.00
_cell.angle_beta   90.00
_cell.angle_gamma   90.00
#
_symmetry.space_group_name_H-M   'P 1'
#
loop_
_entity.id
_entity.type
_entity.pdbx_description
1 polymer ?
#
loop_
_entity_poly.entity_id
_entity_poly.type
_entity_poly.pdbx_seq_one_letter_code
_entity_poly.pdbx_strand_id
1 'polypeptide(L)'
;LSQTLGMEFLSTPEPDTCQARMKVDERNRQVFGFLSGGATLALAENLSGVGSMALCPNKICVGINVSANHVKAVLEGDTVTATARILHKGRTLHVWHIEITNSAGDLISAVDITNFILNQSKK
;
A
#
# COMPACT_ATOMS: atom_id res chain seq x y z
N LEU A 1 8.58 0.15 -9.56
CA LEU A 1 8.83 0.57 -8.18
C LEU A 1 8.72 -0.60 -7.20
N SER A 2 7.72 -1.46 -7.36
CA SER A 2 7.53 -2.59 -6.46
C SER A 2 8.73 -3.53 -6.45
N GLN A 3 9.32 -3.82 -7.60
CA GLN A 3 10.53 -4.65 -7.68
C GLN A 3 11.72 -3.95 -7.05
N THR A 4 11.86 -2.65 -7.28
CA THR A 4 12.96 -1.86 -6.73
C THR A 4 12.96 -1.88 -5.21
N LEU A 5 11.77 -1.79 -4.60
CA LEU A 5 11.63 -1.77 -3.14
C LEU A 5 11.45 -3.16 -2.53
N GLY A 6 11.23 -4.19 -3.34
CA GLY A 6 11.09 -5.56 -2.86
C GLY A 6 9.68 -5.91 -2.37
N MET A 7 8.65 -5.30 -2.93
CA MET A 7 7.27 -5.56 -2.57
C MET A 7 6.78 -6.87 -3.19
N GLU A 8 5.99 -7.62 -2.42
CA GLU A 8 5.35 -8.86 -2.87
C GLU A 8 3.86 -8.76 -2.59
N PHE A 9 3.03 -8.88 -3.64
CA PHE A 9 1.58 -8.80 -3.50
C PHE A 9 1.01 -10.19 -3.23
N LEU A 10 0.04 -10.26 -2.32
CA LEU A 10 -0.54 -11.51 -1.84
C LEU A 10 -2.04 -11.52 -2.10
N SER A 11 -2.58 -12.70 -2.39
CA SER A 11 -4.03 -12.87 -2.51
C SER A 11 -4.68 -12.89 -1.13
N THR A 12 -5.91 -12.36 -1.06
CA THR A 12 -6.71 -12.41 0.14
C THR A 12 -8.04 -13.11 -0.16
N PRO A 13 -8.67 -13.75 0.84
CA PRO A 13 -9.97 -14.39 0.62
C PRO A 13 -11.14 -13.42 0.49
N GLU A 14 -10.97 -12.18 0.95
CA GLU A 14 -12.03 -11.18 0.92
C GLU A 14 -11.87 -10.27 -0.31
N PRO A 15 -12.96 -10.03 -1.08
CA PRO A 15 -12.84 -9.27 -2.33
C PRO A 15 -12.51 -7.79 -2.15
N ASP A 16 -12.85 -7.21 -1.00
CA ASP A 16 -12.61 -5.78 -0.74
C ASP A 16 -11.33 -5.53 0.03
N THR A 17 -10.45 -6.52 0.09
CA THR A 17 -9.16 -6.42 0.77
C THR A 17 -8.04 -6.88 -0.15
N CYS A 18 -6.84 -6.41 0.14
CA CYS A 18 -5.64 -6.92 -0.51
C CYS A 18 -4.46 -6.77 0.45
N GLN A 19 -3.41 -7.52 0.16
CA GLN A 19 -2.22 -7.55 1.01
C GLN A 19 -0.96 -7.51 0.18
N ALA A 20 0.08 -6.93 0.77
CA ALA A 20 1.43 -6.99 0.24
C ALA A 20 2.39 -7.06 1.41
N ARG A 21 3.57 -7.62 1.18
CA ARG A 21 4.62 -7.61 2.18
C ARG A 21 5.92 -7.15 1.55
N MET A 22 6.82 -6.68 2.39
CA MET A 22 8.10 -6.15 1.96
C MET A 22 9.12 -6.41 3.04
N LYS A 23 10.24 -7.03 2.66
CA LYS A 23 11.34 -7.21 3.58
C LYS A 23 12.11 -5.90 3.71
N VAL A 24 12.46 -5.52 4.93
CA VAL A 24 13.25 -4.31 5.19
C VAL A 24 14.73 -4.64 4.96
N ASP A 25 15.28 -4.09 3.89
CA ASP A 25 16.67 -4.31 3.50
C ASP A 25 17.23 -3.04 2.86
N GLU A 26 18.37 -3.16 2.17
CA GLU A 26 19.05 -2.01 1.57
C GLU A 26 18.22 -1.27 0.53
N ARG A 27 17.15 -1.88 -0.02
CA ARG A 27 16.33 -1.25 -1.05
C ARG A 27 15.35 -0.23 -0.49
N ASN A 28 15.04 -0.31 0.82
CA ASN A 28 13.96 0.51 1.41
C ASN A 28 14.29 1.07 2.79
N ARG A 29 15.49 0.84 3.31
CA ARG A 29 15.91 1.41 4.59
C ARG A 29 16.41 2.84 4.42
N GLN A 30 16.27 3.63 5.48
CA GLN A 30 16.94 4.92 5.56
C GLN A 30 18.37 4.72 6.13
N VAL A 31 19.17 5.82 6.20
CA VAL A 31 20.59 5.71 6.52
C VAL A 31 20.91 5.11 7.88
N PHE A 32 19.98 5.11 8.81
CA PHE A 32 20.20 4.55 10.15
C PHE A 32 19.74 3.10 10.28
N GLY A 33 19.33 2.46 9.18
CA GLY A 33 18.93 1.05 9.18
C GLY A 33 17.46 0.79 9.48
N PHE A 34 16.63 1.83 9.56
CA PHE A 34 15.19 1.67 9.73
C PHE A 34 14.48 1.73 8.38
N LEU A 35 13.30 1.11 8.30
CA LEU A 35 12.45 1.25 7.13
C LEU A 35 12.16 2.73 6.86
N SER A 36 12.33 3.16 5.61
CA SER A 36 12.09 4.55 5.26
C SER A 36 10.57 4.83 5.22
N GLY A 37 10.18 6.03 5.71
CA GLY A 37 8.79 6.45 5.64
C GLY A 37 8.28 6.53 4.21
N GLY A 38 9.13 6.96 3.27
CA GLY A 38 8.78 6.99 1.85
C GLY A 38 8.52 5.61 1.28
N ALA A 39 9.29 4.60 1.68
CA ALA A 39 9.04 3.23 1.24
C ALA A 39 7.74 2.69 1.82
N THR A 40 7.41 3.03 3.06
CA THR A 40 6.14 2.66 3.68
C THR A 40 4.96 3.25 2.92
N LEU A 41 5.05 4.53 2.55
CA LEU A 41 4.01 5.19 1.76
C LEU A 41 3.89 4.57 0.37
N ALA A 42 5.02 4.26 -0.27
CA ALA A 42 5.02 3.63 -1.59
C ALA A 42 4.36 2.25 -1.54
N LEU A 43 4.61 1.47 -0.48
CA LEU A 43 3.97 0.18 -0.29
C LEU A 43 2.44 0.34 -0.23
N ALA A 44 1.95 1.28 0.58
CA ALA A 44 0.52 1.53 0.72
C ALA A 44 -0.09 2.03 -0.59
N GLU A 45 0.57 2.97 -1.27
CA GLU A 45 0.07 3.52 -2.54
C GLU A 45 0.01 2.46 -3.63
N ASN A 46 1.05 1.63 -3.76
CA ASN A 46 1.06 0.57 -4.76
C ASN A 46 -0.01 -0.47 -4.47
N LEU A 47 -0.17 -0.85 -3.21
CA LEU A 47 -1.17 -1.85 -2.82
C LEU A 47 -2.58 -1.36 -3.13
N SER A 48 -2.92 -0.13 -2.74
CA SER A 48 -4.25 0.42 -3.00
C SER A 48 -4.50 0.61 -4.49
N GLY A 49 -3.46 0.96 -5.26
CA GLY A 49 -3.56 1.08 -6.71
C GLY A 49 -3.86 -0.26 -7.37
N VAL A 50 -3.16 -1.31 -6.96
CA VAL A 50 -3.41 -2.67 -7.45
C VAL A 50 -4.84 -3.10 -7.08
N GLY A 51 -5.28 -2.83 -5.85
CA GLY A 51 -6.62 -3.15 -5.42
C GLY A 51 -7.69 -2.45 -6.25
N SER A 52 -7.54 -1.14 -6.48
CA SER A 52 -8.48 -0.37 -7.29
C SER A 52 -8.51 -0.85 -8.74
N MET A 53 -7.35 -1.17 -9.31
CA MET A 53 -7.29 -1.69 -10.67
C MET A 53 -7.95 -3.06 -10.78
N ALA A 54 -7.82 -3.90 -9.77
CA ALA A 54 -8.48 -5.21 -9.74
C ALA A 54 -10.00 -5.06 -9.69
N LEU A 55 -10.50 -4.06 -8.96
CA LEU A 55 -11.94 -3.77 -8.86
C LEU A 55 -12.48 -3.07 -10.11
N CYS A 56 -11.63 -2.36 -10.84
CA CYS A 56 -12.02 -1.58 -12.03
C CYS A 56 -11.04 -1.85 -13.16
N PRO A 57 -11.07 -3.06 -13.78
CA PRO A 57 -10.00 -3.50 -14.68
C PRO A 57 -9.84 -2.66 -15.95
N ASN A 58 -10.88 -1.95 -16.38
CA ASN A 58 -10.82 -1.16 -17.62
C ASN A 58 -10.70 0.34 -17.34
N LYS A 59 -10.28 0.72 -16.15
CA LYS A 59 -10.18 2.13 -15.76
C LYS A 59 -8.79 2.46 -15.26
N ILE A 60 -8.48 3.75 -15.26
CA ILE A 60 -7.22 4.27 -14.75
C ILE A 60 -7.45 4.76 -13.32
N CYS A 61 -6.54 4.39 -12.41
CA CYS A 61 -6.61 4.80 -11.02
C CYS A 61 -5.46 5.74 -10.73
N VAL A 62 -5.77 6.91 -10.15
CA VAL A 62 -4.80 7.93 -9.81
C VAL A 62 -4.93 8.26 -8.33
N GLY A 63 -3.83 8.16 -7.60
CA GLY A 63 -3.81 8.55 -6.19
C GLY A 63 -3.88 10.07 -6.07
N ILE A 64 -4.84 10.58 -5.32
CA ILE A 64 -5.04 12.02 -5.15
C ILE A 64 -4.86 12.50 -3.72
N ASN A 65 -4.81 11.59 -2.76
CA ASN A 65 -4.59 11.95 -1.36
C ASN A 65 -3.98 10.78 -0.63
N VAL A 66 -2.96 11.09 0.18
CA VAL A 66 -2.31 10.12 1.06
C VAL A 66 -2.16 10.77 2.43
N SER A 67 -2.64 10.10 3.46
CA SER A 67 -2.49 10.54 4.83
C SER A 67 -1.96 9.38 5.65
N ALA A 68 -0.88 9.58 6.39
CA ALA A 68 -0.22 8.49 7.08
C ALA A 68 0.26 8.89 8.47
N ASN A 69 0.20 7.93 9.39
CA ASN A 69 0.80 8.04 10.70
C ASN A 69 1.78 6.89 10.88
N HIS A 70 3.06 7.20 11.03
CA HIS A 70 4.10 6.22 11.31
C HIS A 70 4.28 6.16 12.82
N VAL A 71 3.92 5.03 13.42
CA VAL A 71 3.83 4.93 14.88
C VAL A 71 4.94 4.09 15.51
N LYS A 72 5.68 3.32 14.71
CA LYS A 72 6.75 2.48 15.22
C LYS A 72 7.81 2.27 14.15
N ALA A 73 9.08 2.27 14.56
CA ALA A 73 10.19 2.02 13.66
C ALA A 73 10.35 0.52 13.39
N VAL A 74 10.86 0.20 12.21
CA VAL A 74 11.15 -1.19 11.80
C VAL A 74 12.61 -1.26 11.38
N LEU A 75 13.34 -2.18 11.97
CA LEU A 75 14.76 -2.38 11.66
C LEU A 75 14.94 -3.22 10.41
N GLU A 76 16.07 -3.03 9.75
CA GLU A 76 16.51 -3.87 8.65
C GLU A 76 16.53 -5.34 9.08
N GLY A 77 16.05 -6.22 8.22
CA GLY A 77 15.95 -7.65 8.49
C GLY A 77 14.55 -8.12 8.83
N ASP A 78 13.67 -7.21 9.27
CA ASP A 78 12.28 -7.55 9.53
C ASP A 78 11.48 -7.52 8.22
N THR A 79 10.24 -8.03 8.28
CA THR A 79 9.31 -8.01 7.15
C THR A 79 8.05 -7.27 7.60
N VAL A 80 7.57 -6.34 6.78
CA VAL A 80 6.31 -5.65 7.04
C VAL A 80 5.23 -6.16 6.11
N THR A 81 4.01 -6.22 6.62
CA THR A 81 2.82 -6.64 5.86
C THR A 81 1.84 -5.49 5.85
N ALA A 82 1.43 -5.08 4.67
CA ALA A 82 0.39 -4.08 4.48
C ALA A 82 -0.92 -4.79 4.15
N THR A 83 -1.98 -4.47 4.89
CA THR A 83 -3.31 -4.99 4.65
C THR A 83 -4.22 -3.82 4.34
N ALA A 84 -4.78 -3.81 3.15
CA ALA A 84 -5.65 -2.75 2.67
C ALA A 84 -7.10 -3.22 2.66
N ARG A 85 -7.98 -2.36 3.15
CA ARG A 85 -9.42 -2.58 3.11
C ARG A 85 -10.07 -1.35 2.50
N ILE A 86 -10.93 -1.55 1.50
CA ILE A 86 -11.62 -0.44 0.87
C ILE A 86 -12.76 0.02 1.79
N LEU A 87 -12.77 1.33 2.11
CA LEU A 87 -13.80 1.94 2.95
C LEU A 87 -14.93 2.52 2.12
N HIS A 88 -14.61 2.99 0.92
CA HIS A 88 -15.58 3.58 0.01
C HIS A 88 -15.24 3.13 -1.41
N LYS A 89 -16.18 2.48 -2.06
CA LYS A 89 -16.02 2.03 -3.43
C LYS A 89 -17.07 2.75 -4.28
N GLY A 90 -16.77 4.00 -4.60
CA GLY A 90 -17.64 4.83 -5.43
C GLY A 90 -17.33 4.68 -6.90
N ARG A 91 -18.10 5.39 -7.75
CA ARG A 91 -17.92 5.34 -9.18
C ARG A 91 -16.66 6.05 -9.63
N THR A 92 -16.28 7.12 -8.94
CA THR A 92 -15.12 7.95 -9.30
C THR A 92 -14.06 8.02 -8.22
N LEU A 93 -14.37 7.57 -7.00
CA LEU A 93 -13.43 7.60 -5.88
C LEU A 93 -13.42 6.26 -5.16
N HIS A 94 -12.22 5.80 -4.85
CA HIS A 94 -12.00 4.71 -3.91
C HIS A 94 -11.23 5.26 -2.72
N VAL A 95 -11.68 4.93 -1.51
CA VAL A 95 -10.97 5.27 -0.28
C VAL A 95 -10.53 3.97 0.38
N TRP A 96 -9.23 3.84 0.59
CA TRP A 96 -8.61 2.66 1.19
C TRP A 96 -8.01 3.01 2.55
N HIS A 97 -8.15 2.09 3.49
CA HIS A 97 -7.43 2.13 4.76
C HIS A 97 -6.42 1.00 4.77
N ILE A 98 -5.16 1.33 5.02
CA ILE A 98 -4.07 0.37 5.00
C ILE A 98 -3.38 0.37 6.35
N GLU A 99 -3.26 -0.82 6.95
CA GLU A 99 -2.48 -1.02 8.17
C GLU A 99 -1.24 -1.80 7.82
N ILE A 100 -0.11 -1.31 8.28
CA ILE A 100 1.18 -1.94 8.04
C ILE A 100 1.70 -2.42 9.38
N THR A 101 2.00 -3.72 9.46
CA THR A 101 2.43 -4.38 10.69
C THR A 101 3.80 -5.02 10.48
N ASN A 102 4.55 -5.20 11.58
CA ASN A 102 5.82 -5.93 11.54
C ASN A 102 5.57 -7.43 11.68
N SER A 103 6.65 -8.23 11.72
CA SER A 103 6.54 -9.68 11.84
C SER A 103 5.92 -10.13 13.17
N ALA A 104 5.99 -9.30 14.20
CA ALA A 104 5.37 -9.59 15.50
C ALA A 104 3.89 -9.20 15.56
N GLY A 105 3.36 -8.57 14.48
CA GLY A 105 1.97 -8.13 14.44
C GLY A 105 1.73 -6.73 15.01
N ASP A 106 2.78 -6.00 15.38
CA ASP A 106 2.64 -4.65 15.89
C ASP A 106 2.34 -3.68 14.76
N LEU A 107 1.49 -2.70 15.03
CA LEU A 107 1.19 -1.65 14.05
C LEU A 107 2.41 -0.75 13.86
N ILE A 108 2.82 -0.60 12.61
CA ILE A 108 3.93 0.25 12.20
C ILE A 108 3.41 1.58 11.66
N SER A 109 2.42 1.50 10.79
CA SER A 109 1.84 2.68 10.14
C SER A 109 0.39 2.44 9.82
N ALA A 110 -0.40 3.50 9.90
CA ALA A 110 -1.78 3.52 9.41
C ALA A 110 -1.86 4.57 8.31
N VAL A 111 -2.37 4.18 7.14
CA VAL A 111 -2.37 5.02 5.95
C VAL A 111 -3.77 5.03 5.36
N ASP A 112 -4.25 6.21 5.01
CA ASP A 112 -5.50 6.37 4.26
C ASP A 112 -5.17 6.94 2.89
N ILE A 113 -5.70 6.31 1.84
CA ILE A 113 -5.42 6.68 0.47
C ILE A 113 -6.74 6.83 -0.29
N THR A 114 -6.85 7.94 -1.03
CA THR A 114 -7.97 8.16 -1.93
C THR A 114 -7.44 8.08 -3.35
N ASN A 115 -8.07 7.20 -4.15
CA ASN A 115 -7.78 7.06 -5.58
C ASN A 115 -8.95 7.62 -6.39
N PHE A 116 -8.61 8.36 -7.42
CA PHE A 116 -9.57 8.83 -8.41
C PHE A 116 -9.64 7.81 -9.54
N ILE A 117 -10.86 7.41 -9.91
CA ILE A 117 -11.08 6.39 -10.92
C ILE A 117 -11.55 7.06 -12.20
N LEU A 118 -10.76 6.92 -13.26
CA LEU A 118 -11.00 7.55 -14.54
C LEU A 118 -11.35 6.50 -15.59
N ASN A 119 -12.22 6.87 -16.51
CA ASN A 119 -12.46 6.04 -17.69
C ASN A 119 -11.22 6.08 -18.59
N GLN A 120 -10.85 4.91 -19.12
CA GLN A 120 -9.75 4.84 -20.06
C GLN A 120 -10.13 5.55 -21.35
N SER A 121 -9.20 6.34 -21.88
CA SER A 121 -9.43 7.06 -23.13
C SER A 121 -9.57 6.08 -24.29
N LYS A 122 -10.50 6.38 -25.19
CA LYS A 122 -10.77 5.55 -26.37
C LYS A 122 -10.18 6.18 -27.61
N LYS A 123 -8.94 6.39 -27.61
CA LYS A 123 -8.29 6.96 -28.79
C LYS A 123 -7.90 5.94 -29.80
#